data_b1aa0c59d7bc104cdcb5c80cf609cd89
#
_entry.id   b1aa0c59d7bc104cdcb5c80cf609cd89
#
_cell.length_a   1.000
_cell.length_b   1.000
_cell.length_c   1.000
_cell.angle_alpha   90.00
_cell.angle_beta   90.00
_cell.angle_gamma   90.00
#
_symmetry.space_group_name_H-M   'P 1'
#
loop_
_entity.id
_entity.type
_entity.pdbx_description
1 polymer ?
#
loop_
_entity_poly.entity_id
_entity_poly.type
_entity_poly.pdbx_seq_one_letter_code
_entity_poly.pdbx_strand_id
1 'polypeptide(L)'
;MITANYAHRLPADYDIALIRERAKRRGVIWDAVPDLFFKAFLLRERGRYGAIASSYSSLYLWRHDEAFRDFLVSGRYKVVTDGFGRAEIQTGFALDARRGRGQVARFAYKDERKIAPDADLTATFAAEIERNHKESEKAGAVAAIIAIDAKNWTLTRLLLSEHEPDGEQRGEAYEILHLARPLLDTLPRADQ
;
A
#
# COMPACT_ATOMS: atom_id res chain seq x y z
N MET A 1 -10.62 3.24 9.00
CA MET A 1 -9.65 2.41 8.24
C MET A 1 -8.24 2.85 8.57
N ILE A 2 -7.31 1.90 8.68
CA ILE A 2 -5.90 2.14 9.00
C ILE A 2 -5.03 1.61 7.87
N THR A 3 -4.16 2.45 7.32
CA THR A 3 -3.06 2.00 6.47
C THR A 3 -1.87 1.64 7.35
N ALA A 4 -1.15 0.59 6.99
CA ALA A 4 0.14 0.25 7.59
C ALA A 4 1.11 -0.14 6.49
N ASN A 5 2.31 0.41 6.55
CA ASN A 5 3.38 0.13 5.59
C ASN A 5 4.69 -0.07 6.34
N TYR A 6 5.47 -1.04 5.93
CA TYR A 6 6.86 -1.18 6.32
C TYR A 6 7.69 -1.71 5.16
N ALA A 7 8.96 -1.33 5.12
CA ALA A 7 9.89 -1.71 4.08
C ALA A 7 11.20 -2.24 4.67
N HIS A 8 11.77 -3.23 4.02
CA HIS A 8 13.10 -3.75 4.29
C HIS A 8 13.98 -3.50 3.08
N ARG A 9 15.03 -2.73 3.25
CA ARG A 9 16.06 -2.59 2.23
C ARG A 9 16.80 -3.92 2.11
N LEU A 10 16.95 -4.39 0.88
CA LEU A 10 17.67 -5.63 0.60
C LEU A 10 19.16 -5.33 0.33
N PRO A 11 20.06 -6.20 0.74
CA PRO A 11 21.47 -6.13 0.30
C PRO A 11 21.60 -6.04 -1.21
N ALA A 12 22.68 -5.45 -1.71
CA ALA A 12 22.84 -5.21 -3.15
C ALA A 12 22.97 -6.52 -3.96
N ASP A 13 23.46 -7.57 -3.32
CA ASP A 13 23.66 -8.93 -3.83
C ASP A 13 22.54 -9.91 -3.46
N TYR A 14 21.43 -9.39 -2.88
CA TYR A 14 20.33 -10.24 -2.46
C TYR A 14 19.63 -10.88 -3.68
N ASP A 15 19.44 -12.20 -3.63
CA ASP A 15 18.70 -12.91 -4.67
C ASP A 15 17.21 -12.59 -4.61
N ILE A 16 16.75 -11.79 -5.56
CA ILE A 16 15.34 -11.35 -5.67
C ILE A 16 14.38 -12.52 -5.89
N ALA A 17 14.84 -13.65 -6.46
CA ALA A 17 14.00 -14.83 -6.63
C ALA A 17 13.49 -15.36 -5.28
N LEU A 18 14.29 -15.24 -4.21
CA LEU A 18 13.88 -15.65 -2.85
C LEU A 18 12.68 -14.80 -2.34
N ILE A 19 12.65 -13.50 -2.66
CA ILE A 19 11.52 -12.63 -2.30
C ILE A 19 10.26 -13.03 -3.08
N ARG A 20 10.38 -13.29 -4.38
CA ARG A 20 9.27 -13.74 -5.22
C ARG A 20 8.68 -15.06 -4.70
N GLU A 21 9.52 -16.03 -4.41
CA GLU A 21 9.10 -17.32 -3.85
C GLU A 21 8.47 -17.17 -2.46
N ARG A 22 9.05 -16.30 -1.61
CA ARG A 22 8.47 -15.97 -0.29
C ARG A 22 7.09 -15.37 -0.41
N ALA A 23 6.90 -14.39 -1.30
CA ALA A 23 5.61 -13.75 -1.52
C ALA A 23 4.56 -14.75 -2.02
N LYS A 24 4.92 -15.61 -2.98
CA LYS A 24 4.05 -16.67 -3.48
C LYS A 24 3.61 -17.63 -2.36
N ARG A 25 4.55 -18.12 -1.55
CA ARG A 25 4.26 -19.08 -0.47
C ARG A 25 3.49 -18.47 0.70
N ARG A 26 3.80 -17.21 1.06
CA ARG A 26 3.23 -16.53 2.22
C ARG A 26 1.97 -15.72 1.89
N GLY A 27 1.81 -15.33 0.64
CA GLY A 27 0.72 -14.49 0.20
C GLY A 27 -0.65 -15.13 0.47
N VAL A 28 -0.82 -16.38 0.08
CA VAL A 28 -2.08 -17.13 0.21
C VAL A 28 -2.62 -17.23 1.65
N ILE A 29 -1.73 -17.14 2.65
CA ILE A 29 -2.14 -17.16 4.07
C ILE A 29 -2.96 -15.92 4.43
N TRP A 30 -2.82 -14.84 3.64
CA TRP A 30 -3.50 -13.57 3.86
C TRP A 30 -4.84 -13.44 3.13
N ASP A 31 -5.14 -14.34 2.21
CA ASP A 31 -6.35 -14.26 1.36
C ASP A 31 -7.67 -14.41 2.15
N ALA A 32 -7.60 -14.93 3.40
CA ALA A 32 -8.76 -15.11 4.27
C ALA A 32 -8.62 -14.39 5.63
N VAL A 33 -7.71 -13.41 5.75
CA VAL A 33 -7.55 -12.67 7.00
C VAL A 33 -8.76 -11.75 7.22
N PRO A 34 -9.46 -11.84 8.36
CA PRO A 34 -10.63 -11.03 8.63
C PRO A 34 -10.25 -9.54 8.77
N ASP A 35 -11.20 -8.66 8.46
CA ASP A 35 -11.09 -7.20 8.60
C ASP A 35 -9.90 -6.55 7.89
N LEU A 36 -9.36 -7.24 6.89
CA LEU A 36 -8.33 -6.76 5.99
C LEU A 36 -8.96 -6.45 4.63
N PHE A 37 -8.95 -5.19 4.20
CA PHE A 37 -9.35 -4.88 2.83
C PHE A 37 -8.36 -5.46 1.84
N PHE A 38 -7.08 -5.19 2.05
CA PHE A 38 -6.01 -5.84 1.28
C PHE A 38 -4.67 -5.82 2.00
N LYS A 39 -3.80 -6.73 1.58
CA LYS A 39 -2.35 -6.70 1.81
C LYS A 39 -1.63 -6.88 0.49
N ALA A 40 -0.81 -5.91 0.10
CA ALA A 40 0.08 -6.02 -1.04
C ALA A 40 1.50 -6.38 -0.59
N PHE A 41 2.08 -7.41 -1.22
CA PHE A 41 3.49 -7.78 -1.12
C PHE A 41 4.22 -7.08 -2.24
N LEU A 42 5.07 -6.11 -1.91
CA LEU A 42 5.64 -5.16 -2.83
C LEU A 42 7.14 -5.37 -3.01
N LEU A 43 7.59 -5.33 -4.24
CA LEU A 43 8.99 -5.33 -4.62
C LEU A 43 9.34 -4.04 -5.35
N ARG A 44 10.39 -3.39 -4.89
CA ARG A 44 11.12 -2.37 -5.64
C ARG A 44 12.47 -2.94 -6.00
N GLU A 45 12.75 -3.11 -7.27
CA GLU A 45 13.98 -3.73 -7.77
C GLU A 45 14.91 -2.66 -8.33
N ARG A 46 16.17 -2.67 -7.92
CA ARG A 46 17.19 -1.73 -8.36
C ARG A 46 17.28 -1.68 -9.89
N GLY A 47 17.28 -0.48 -10.44
CA GLY A 47 17.34 -0.24 -11.88
C GLY A 47 15.99 -0.30 -12.59
N ARG A 48 14.90 -0.64 -11.88
CA ARG A 48 13.54 -0.61 -12.44
C ARG A 48 12.75 0.56 -11.83
N TYR A 49 11.97 1.25 -12.66
CA TYR A 49 11.05 2.33 -12.24
C TYR A 49 11.69 3.37 -11.31
N GLY A 50 12.94 3.78 -11.63
CA GLY A 50 13.68 4.78 -10.85
C GLY A 50 14.21 4.29 -9.50
N ALA A 51 14.14 2.99 -9.19
CA ALA A 51 14.66 2.46 -7.94
C ALA A 51 16.20 2.41 -7.92
N ILE A 52 16.83 3.09 -6.95
CA ILE A 52 18.29 3.09 -6.73
C ILE A 52 18.76 1.91 -5.88
N ALA A 53 17.87 1.25 -5.19
CA ALA A 53 18.14 0.08 -4.35
C ALA A 53 16.92 -0.86 -4.36
N SER A 54 17.17 -2.16 -4.13
CA SER A 54 16.09 -3.13 -3.97
C SER A 54 15.50 -3.06 -2.57
N SER A 55 14.18 -3.19 -2.48
CA SER A 55 13.45 -3.28 -1.21
C SER A 55 12.25 -4.20 -1.33
N TYR A 56 11.94 -4.87 -0.23
CA TYR A 56 10.72 -5.63 -0.05
C TYR A 56 9.85 -4.96 0.98
N SER A 57 8.59 -4.72 0.67
CA SER A 57 7.68 -4.05 1.58
C SER A 57 6.30 -4.72 1.63
N SER A 58 5.57 -4.38 2.67
CA SER A 58 4.16 -4.78 2.81
C SER A 58 3.31 -3.56 3.06
N LEU A 59 2.24 -3.45 2.31
CA LEU A 59 1.24 -2.39 2.43
C LEU A 59 -0.09 -3.02 2.79
N TYR A 60 -0.75 -2.47 3.81
CA TYR A 60 -2.03 -2.95 4.30
C TYR A 60 -3.06 -1.83 4.33
N LEU A 61 -4.33 -2.21 4.10
CA LEU A 61 -5.49 -1.41 4.48
C LEU A 61 -6.37 -2.25 5.41
N TRP A 62 -6.44 -1.87 6.68
CA TRP A 62 -7.25 -2.51 7.70
C TRP A 62 -8.59 -1.79 7.87
N ARG A 63 -9.64 -2.56 8.14
CA ARG A 63 -10.98 -2.03 8.32
C ARG A 63 -11.10 -1.13 9.54
N HIS A 64 -10.44 -1.50 10.65
CA HIS A 64 -10.43 -0.77 11.92
C HIS A 64 -9.14 -1.06 12.70
N ASP A 65 -8.92 -0.33 13.78
CA ASP A 65 -7.69 -0.38 14.58
C ASP A 65 -7.53 -1.68 15.36
N GLU A 66 -8.63 -2.29 15.82
CA GLU A 66 -8.57 -3.59 16.50
C GLU A 66 -7.99 -4.67 15.59
N ALA A 67 -8.35 -4.68 14.30
CA ALA A 67 -7.78 -5.63 13.36
C ALA A 67 -6.28 -5.44 13.18
N PHE A 68 -5.81 -4.19 13.15
CA PHE A 68 -4.38 -3.88 13.12
C PHE A 68 -3.69 -4.28 14.42
N ARG A 69 -4.28 -3.99 15.60
CA ARG A 69 -3.77 -4.45 16.89
C ARG A 69 -3.63 -5.97 16.91
N ASP A 70 -4.66 -6.71 16.47
CA ASP A 70 -4.65 -8.17 16.46
C ASP A 70 -3.57 -8.73 15.52
N PHE A 71 -3.29 -8.05 14.41
CA PHE A 71 -2.14 -8.37 13.57
C PHE A 71 -0.81 -8.31 14.36
N LEU A 72 -0.61 -7.27 15.16
CA LEU A 72 0.62 -7.08 15.93
C LEU A 72 0.81 -8.14 17.02
N VAL A 73 -0.27 -8.56 17.71
CA VAL A 73 -0.21 -9.44 18.89
C VAL A 73 -0.44 -10.92 18.58
N SER A 74 -1.06 -11.26 17.45
CA SER A 74 -1.43 -12.66 17.08
C SER A 74 -0.26 -13.51 16.57
N GLY A 75 0.96 -13.00 16.58
CA GLY A 75 2.13 -13.68 16.03
C GLY A 75 2.31 -13.52 14.51
N ARG A 76 1.33 -12.95 13.78
CA ARG A 76 1.47 -12.69 12.33
C ARG A 76 2.61 -11.72 12.03
N TYR A 77 2.77 -10.68 12.85
CA TYR A 77 3.88 -9.72 12.69
C TYR A 77 5.22 -10.33 13.11
N LYS A 78 5.22 -11.25 14.09
CA LYS A 78 6.43 -11.97 14.51
C LYS A 78 7.11 -12.70 13.35
N VAL A 79 6.35 -13.29 12.43
CA VAL A 79 6.89 -13.94 11.23
C VAL A 79 7.71 -12.98 10.35
N VAL A 80 7.32 -11.71 10.33
CA VAL A 80 8.06 -10.67 9.60
C VAL A 80 9.37 -10.34 10.33
N THR A 81 9.28 -10.11 11.65
CA THR A 81 10.45 -9.76 12.47
C THR A 81 11.48 -10.88 12.52
N ASP A 82 11.05 -12.13 12.53
CA ASP A 82 11.94 -13.29 12.51
C ASP A 82 12.71 -13.41 11.17
N GLY A 83 12.12 -12.91 10.07
CA GLY A 83 12.73 -13.01 8.74
C GLY A 83 13.61 -11.82 8.34
N PHE A 84 13.29 -10.61 8.80
CA PHE A 84 13.92 -9.37 8.33
C PHE A 84 14.32 -8.41 9.46
N GLY A 85 14.10 -8.80 10.72
CA GLY A 85 14.21 -7.87 11.84
C GLY A 85 12.95 -7.00 12.01
N ARG A 86 12.94 -6.22 13.09
CA ARG A 86 11.82 -5.34 13.40
C ARG A 86 11.90 -4.08 12.54
N ALA A 87 10.94 -3.93 11.65
CA ALA A 87 10.81 -2.73 10.84
C ALA A 87 10.07 -1.61 11.58
N GLU A 88 10.33 -0.38 11.20
CA GLU A 88 9.46 0.75 11.50
C GLU A 88 8.17 0.63 10.67
N ILE A 89 7.02 0.69 11.33
CA ILE A 89 5.72 0.65 10.68
C ILE A 89 5.19 2.07 10.58
N GLN A 90 5.06 2.56 9.37
CA GLN A 90 4.32 3.79 9.09
C GLN A 90 2.83 3.48 9.12
N THR A 91 2.08 4.18 9.94
CA THR A 91 0.62 4.06 10.01
C THR A 91 -0.04 5.37 9.59
N GLY A 92 -1.21 5.26 8.99
CA GLY A 92 -2.01 6.42 8.60
C GLY A 92 -3.51 6.14 8.72
N PHE A 93 -4.30 7.19 8.95
CA PHE A 93 -5.75 7.12 8.87
C PHE A 93 -6.17 7.34 7.43
N ALA A 94 -6.92 6.39 6.85
CA ALA A 94 -7.46 6.58 5.53
C ALA A 94 -8.56 7.65 5.56
N LEU A 95 -8.37 8.72 4.79
CA LEU A 95 -9.38 9.76 4.56
C LEU A 95 -10.44 9.29 3.58
N ASP A 96 -10.01 8.52 2.57
CA ASP A 96 -10.87 7.86 1.60
C ASP A 96 -10.18 6.62 1.03
N ALA A 97 -10.97 5.61 0.66
CA ALA A 97 -10.49 4.41 -0.01
C ALA A 97 -11.57 3.90 -0.95
N ARG A 98 -11.22 3.68 -2.21
CA ARG A 98 -12.15 3.26 -3.26
C ARG A 98 -11.59 2.13 -4.09
N ARG A 99 -12.48 1.25 -4.56
CA ARG A 99 -12.13 0.29 -5.59
C ARG A 99 -12.41 0.88 -6.98
N GLY A 100 -11.47 0.64 -7.89
CA GLY A 100 -11.62 0.94 -9.29
C GLY A 100 -12.28 -0.21 -10.08
N ARG A 101 -12.14 -0.16 -11.41
CA ARG A 101 -12.67 -1.16 -12.35
C ARG A 101 -11.65 -2.24 -12.72
N GLY A 102 -10.37 -2.02 -12.42
CA GLY A 102 -9.30 -3.00 -12.67
C GLY A 102 -9.49 -4.27 -11.84
N GLN A 103 -9.06 -5.39 -12.39
CA GLN A 103 -9.28 -6.72 -11.81
C GLN A 103 -8.02 -7.29 -11.17
N VAL A 104 -6.85 -7.04 -11.77
CA VAL A 104 -5.58 -7.65 -11.37
C VAL A 104 -4.53 -6.58 -11.13
N ALA A 105 -4.33 -6.21 -9.87
CA ALA A 105 -3.27 -5.26 -9.53
C ALA A 105 -1.90 -5.92 -9.70
N ARG A 106 -1.09 -5.36 -10.59
CA ARG A 106 0.30 -5.77 -10.86
C ARG A 106 1.32 -4.79 -10.32
N PHE A 107 0.91 -3.53 -10.17
CA PHE A 107 1.75 -2.43 -9.72
C PHE A 107 1.06 -1.63 -8.62
N ALA A 108 1.88 -1.07 -7.73
CA ALA A 108 1.44 -0.11 -6.73
C ALA A 108 2.25 1.17 -6.87
N TYR A 109 1.60 2.31 -6.71
CA TYR A 109 2.21 3.64 -6.71
C TYR A 109 1.98 4.27 -5.34
N LYS A 110 3.05 4.81 -4.76
CA LYS A 110 3.02 5.53 -3.50
C LYS A 110 3.61 6.92 -3.69
N ASP A 111 2.83 7.95 -3.43
CA ASP A 111 3.25 9.35 -3.43
C ASP A 111 3.01 9.96 -2.05
N GLU A 112 4.02 10.61 -1.49
CA GLU A 112 3.96 11.24 -0.18
C GLU A 112 4.11 12.75 -0.30
N ARG A 113 3.23 13.49 0.40
CA ARG A 113 3.23 14.94 0.39
C ARG A 113 3.08 15.50 1.80
N LYS A 114 3.98 16.38 2.17
CA LYS A 114 3.85 17.15 3.42
C LYS A 114 2.72 18.17 3.33
N ILE A 115 1.95 18.28 4.41
CA ILE A 115 0.96 19.35 4.60
C ILE A 115 1.70 20.56 5.17
N ALA A 116 1.52 21.73 4.55
CA ALA A 116 2.10 22.96 5.06
C ALA A 116 1.48 23.33 6.42
N PRO A 117 2.26 23.94 7.35
CA PRO A 117 1.77 24.27 8.69
C PRO A 117 0.58 25.23 8.70
N ASP A 118 0.46 26.07 7.68
CA ASP A 118 -0.59 27.08 7.48
C ASP A 118 -1.72 26.62 6.54
N ALA A 119 -1.70 25.34 6.12
CA ALA A 119 -2.72 24.82 5.22
C ALA A 119 -4.10 24.75 5.89
N ASP A 120 -5.14 25.14 5.17
CA ASP A 120 -6.51 24.81 5.53
C ASP A 120 -6.71 23.29 5.39
N LEU A 121 -6.81 22.59 6.52
CA LEU A 121 -6.95 21.13 6.54
C LEU A 121 -8.26 20.66 5.92
N THR A 122 -9.35 21.40 6.11
CA THR A 122 -10.65 21.05 5.56
C THR A 122 -10.61 21.08 4.02
N ALA A 123 -10.12 22.19 3.47
CA ALA A 123 -9.97 22.34 2.02
C ALA A 123 -8.95 21.33 1.45
N THR A 124 -7.84 21.11 2.16
CA THR A 124 -6.80 20.16 1.73
C THR A 124 -7.34 18.74 1.65
N PHE A 125 -8.05 18.27 2.69
CA PHE A 125 -8.59 16.91 2.72
C PHE A 125 -9.71 16.73 1.68
N ALA A 126 -10.58 17.71 1.52
CA ALA A 126 -11.62 17.67 0.49
C ALA A 126 -11.01 17.53 -0.92
N ALA A 127 -9.98 18.32 -1.23
CA ALA A 127 -9.30 18.27 -2.52
C ALA A 127 -8.58 16.91 -2.75
N GLU A 128 -8.00 16.33 -1.70
CA GLU A 128 -7.34 15.04 -1.81
C GLU A 128 -8.32 13.87 -1.94
N ILE A 129 -9.46 13.92 -1.28
CA ILE A 129 -10.55 12.95 -1.44
C ILE A 129 -11.09 13.01 -2.89
N GLU A 130 -11.37 14.20 -3.40
CA GLU A 130 -11.83 14.38 -4.78
C GLU A 130 -10.79 13.86 -5.80
N ARG A 131 -9.50 14.11 -5.54
CA ARG A 131 -8.43 13.55 -6.34
C ARG A 131 -8.41 12.02 -6.28
N ASN A 132 -8.60 11.42 -5.09
CA ASN A 132 -8.63 9.97 -4.91
C ASN A 132 -9.77 9.33 -5.70
N HIS A 133 -10.95 9.97 -5.76
CA HIS A 133 -12.05 9.56 -6.62
C HIS A 133 -11.59 9.47 -8.08
N LYS A 134 -11.04 10.55 -8.62
CA LYS A 134 -10.55 10.60 -10.02
C LYS A 134 -9.47 9.56 -10.31
N GLU A 135 -8.57 9.31 -9.35
CA GLU A 135 -7.57 8.24 -9.51
C GLU A 135 -8.21 6.86 -9.57
N SER A 136 -9.26 6.61 -8.78
CA SER A 136 -9.97 5.32 -8.78
C SER A 136 -10.78 5.07 -10.07
N GLU A 137 -11.14 6.12 -10.80
CA GLU A 137 -11.86 6.05 -12.08
C GLU A 137 -10.94 5.73 -13.27
N LYS A 138 -9.64 5.93 -13.14
CA LYS A 138 -8.68 5.68 -14.22
C LYS A 138 -8.72 4.26 -14.72
N ALA A 139 -8.50 4.08 -16.01
CA ALA A 139 -8.39 2.76 -16.62
C ALA A 139 -7.31 1.93 -15.91
N GLY A 140 -7.64 0.68 -15.57
CA GLY A 140 -6.73 -0.23 -14.87
C GLY A 140 -6.52 0.07 -13.38
N ALA A 141 -7.14 1.11 -12.81
CA ALA A 141 -7.14 1.31 -11.36
C ALA A 141 -7.91 0.18 -10.67
N VAL A 142 -7.27 -0.49 -9.72
CA VAL A 142 -7.87 -1.56 -8.89
C VAL A 142 -8.35 -1.02 -7.56
N ALA A 143 -7.55 -0.16 -6.93
CA ALA A 143 -7.95 0.60 -5.74
C ALA A 143 -7.12 1.88 -5.63
N ALA A 144 -7.73 2.94 -5.11
CA ALA A 144 -7.07 4.19 -4.77
C ALA A 144 -7.37 4.55 -3.31
N ILE A 145 -6.33 4.94 -2.58
CA ILE A 145 -6.42 5.27 -1.16
C ILE A 145 -5.67 6.58 -0.90
N ILE A 146 -6.26 7.46 -0.12
CA ILE A 146 -5.61 8.62 0.47
C ILE A 146 -5.61 8.48 1.99
N ALA A 147 -4.45 8.60 2.61
CA ALA A 147 -4.30 8.49 4.05
C ALA A 147 -3.45 9.63 4.61
N ILE A 148 -3.64 9.93 5.89
CA ILE A 148 -2.85 10.91 6.64
C ILE A 148 -2.05 10.23 7.76
N ASP A 149 -0.75 10.50 7.81
CA ASP A 149 0.08 10.35 9.00
C ASP A 149 0.07 11.66 9.79
N ALA A 150 -0.72 11.70 10.84
CA ALA A 150 -0.88 12.89 11.67
C ALA A 150 0.37 13.21 12.54
N LYS A 151 1.24 12.22 12.78
CA LYS A 151 2.51 12.46 13.49
C LYS A 151 3.45 13.33 12.66
N ASN A 152 3.51 13.06 11.37
CA ASN A 152 4.45 13.71 10.46
C ASN A 152 3.78 14.71 9.51
N TRP A 153 2.47 14.91 9.62
CA TRP A 153 1.66 15.75 8.72
C TRP A 153 1.91 15.43 7.26
N THR A 154 1.84 14.13 6.94
CA THR A 154 2.12 13.62 5.59
C THR A 154 0.87 12.94 5.03
N LEU A 155 0.45 13.38 3.86
CA LEU A 155 -0.54 12.67 3.05
C LEU A 155 0.17 11.61 2.23
N THR A 156 -0.39 10.39 2.24
CA THR A 156 0.09 9.28 1.42
C THR A 156 -0.99 8.88 0.44
N ARG A 157 -0.71 9.01 -0.84
CA ARG A 157 -1.55 8.55 -1.94
C ARG A 157 -1.07 7.18 -2.39
N LEU A 158 -2.00 6.25 -2.51
CA LEU A 158 -1.73 4.88 -2.92
C LEU A 158 -2.66 4.52 -4.08
N LEU A 159 -2.10 3.97 -5.15
CA LEU A 159 -2.85 3.44 -6.29
C LEU A 159 -2.40 2.01 -6.56
N LEU A 160 -3.31 1.06 -6.55
CA LEU A 160 -3.10 -0.30 -7.05
C LEU A 160 -3.59 -0.35 -8.50
N SER A 161 -2.75 -0.80 -9.43
CA SER A 161 -2.99 -0.70 -10.86
C SER A 161 -2.63 -1.98 -11.63
N GLU A 162 -3.32 -2.20 -12.73
CA GLU A 162 -2.98 -3.21 -13.73
C GLU A 162 -1.81 -2.77 -14.61
N HIS A 163 -1.63 -1.44 -14.78
CA HIS A 163 -0.70 -0.86 -15.72
C HIS A 163 0.70 -0.70 -15.12
N GLU A 164 1.68 -0.98 -15.96
CA GLU A 164 3.09 -0.74 -15.67
C GLU A 164 3.38 0.77 -15.63
N PRO A 165 4.36 1.21 -14.80
CA PRO A 165 4.80 2.61 -14.77
C PRO A 165 5.26 3.08 -16.15
N ASP A 166 4.68 4.18 -16.63
CA ASP A 166 5.00 4.83 -17.91
C ASP A 166 5.93 6.05 -17.77
N GLY A 167 6.36 6.36 -16.54
CA GLY A 167 7.21 7.51 -16.23
C GLY A 167 6.43 8.79 -15.93
N GLU A 168 5.13 8.83 -16.15
CA GLU A 168 4.30 10.00 -15.82
C GLU A 168 3.82 9.99 -14.35
N GLN A 169 3.82 8.83 -13.69
CA GLN A 169 3.44 8.71 -12.29
C GLN A 169 4.47 9.37 -11.38
N ARG A 170 3.96 10.17 -10.45
CA ARG A 170 4.77 10.74 -9.37
C ARG A 170 4.90 9.73 -8.23
N GLY A 171 6.05 9.76 -7.55
CA GLY A 171 6.29 8.92 -6.38
C GLY A 171 7.01 7.61 -6.70
N GLU A 172 6.88 6.65 -5.80
CA GLU A 172 7.54 5.36 -5.89
C GLU A 172 6.63 4.32 -6.53
N ALA A 173 7.19 3.58 -7.50
CA ALA A 173 6.50 2.46 -8.12
C ALA A 173 7.04 1.12 -7.61
N TYR A 174 6.14 0.17 -7.45
CA TYR A 174 6.40 -1.18 -6.93
C TYR A 174 5.74 -2.21 -7.82
N GLU A 175 6.39 -3.34 -8.01
CA GLU A 175 5.75 -4.55 -8.50
C GLU A 175 4.96 -5.21 -7.36
N ILE A 176 3.73 -5.64 -7.61
CA ILE A 176 2.93 -6.42 -6.66
C ILE A 176 3.21 -7.89 -6.92
N LEU A 177 3.86 -8.55 -5.96
CA LEU A 177 4.17 -9.98 -6.03
C LEU A 177 2.98 -10.86 -5.65
N HIS A 178 2.14 -10.37 -4.74
CA HIS A 178 0.87 -10.96 -4.34
C HIS A 178 -0.02 -9.88 -3.76
N LEU A 179 -1.29 -9.92 -4.10
CA LEU A 179 -2.34 -9.08 -3.50
C LEU A 179 -3.37 -9.99 -2.82
N ALA A 180 -3.27 -10.13 -1.49
CA ALA A 180 -4.37 -10.65 -0.69
C ALA A 180 -5.44 -9.56 -0.57
N ARG A 181 -6.70 -9.88 -0.93
CA ARG A 181 -7.77 -8.87 -1.02
C ARG A 181 -9.11 -9.32 -0.45
N PRO A 182 -9.16 -9.87 0.79
CA PRO A 182 -10.36 -10.51 1.33
C PRO A 182 -11.61 -9.60 1.34
N LEU A 183 -11.43 -8.30 1.59
CA LEU A 183 -12.55 -7.34 1.63
C LEU A 183 -12.41 -6.18 0.64
N LEU A 184 -11.43 -6.19 -0.27
CA LEU A 184 -11.21 -5.08 -1.22
C LEU A 184 -12.47 -4.79 -2.03
N ASP A 185 -13.19 -5.82 -2.45
CA ASP A 185 -14.40 -5.69 -3.25
C ASP A 185 -15.58 -5.06 -2.49
N THR A 186 -15.46 -4.89 -1.17
CA THR A 186 -16.46 -4.19 -0.33
C THR A 186 -16.19 -2.70 -0.19
N LEU A 187 -15.06 -2.18 -0.69
CA LEU A 187 -14.81 -0.75 -0.74
C LEU A 187 -15.83 -0.06 -1.67
N PRO A 188 -16.19 1.21 -1.37
CA PRO A 188 -17.00 2.02 -2.28
C PRO A 188 -16.43 2.01 -3.70
N ARG A 189 -17.30 2.00 -4.69
CA ARG A 189 -16.87 2.11 -6.09
C ARG A 189 -16.52 3.53 -6.46
N ALA A 190 -15.75 3.68 -7.52
CA ALA A 190 -15.41 4.97 -8.10
C ALA A 190 -16.65 5.80 -8.54
N ASP A 191 -17.72 5.12 -8.93
CA ASP A 191 -18.95 5.70 -9.45
C ASP A 191 -20.05 5.89 -8.37
N GLN A 192 -19.71 5.72 -7.10
CA GLN A 192 -20.54 5.96 -5.91
C GLN A 192 -19.93 7.04 -5.00
#